data_e570dbf5ea994f1cce007e112c3e175b
#
_entry.id   e570dbf5ea994f1cce007e112c3e175b
#
_cell.length_a   1.000
_cell.length_b   1.000
_cell.length_c   1.000
_cell.angle_alpha   90.00
_cell.angle_beta   90.00
_cell.angle_gamma   90.00
#
_symmetry.space_group_name_H-M   'P 1'
#
loop_
_entity.id
_entity.type
_entity.pdbx_description
1 polymer ?
#
loop_
_entity_poly.entity_id
_entity_poly.type
_entity_poly.pdbx_seq_one_letter_code
_entity_poly.pdbx_strand_id
1 'polypeptide(L)'
;MAPDGEASAPVELGFVEPAAPARLLSSQFPSKVGGRPAWLSLQLPGPERLRCGGCARPMVFLLQVYAPRDRAFHRALLLFCCALPSCPRRRFAVFRSQLGRINEFYPPEPEPEAEAEPRPRPGLRLCRVCGASGPKSCSRCRWAHYCGKEHQSLDWRAGHREACGQALGEADGGLSSLNILFPEFELVMELEDSEDQELENVTCVEPLVAADHDCLSEGIDQGELEAMAKHESKEDRIFAKFKRRIALAPDQVLRYCRGGSPLWVSEDNVPSDADIPSCACGAKREFEFQVMPQLLNHLKVDSLGESLDWGTLVVFTCEQNCDHGNEYSAEFIWKQDFSAGHL
;
A
#
# COMPACT_ATOMS: atom_id res chain seq x y z
N MET A 1 10.27 11.64 -39.99
CA MET A 1 9.09 11.22 -39.24
C MET A 1 9.59 10.98 -37.83
N ALA A 2 9.26 11.87 -36.89
CA ALA A 2 9.53 11.66 -35.48
C ALA A 2 8.58 10.55 -34.99
N PRO A 3 9.01 9.66 -34.06
CA PRO A 3 8.11 8.67 -33.48
C PRO A 3 7.06 9.42 -32.68
N ASP A 4 5.81 8.99 -32.88
CA ASP A 4 4.64 9.44 -32.15
C ASP A 4 4.93 9.37 -30.66
N GLY A 5 4.65 10.46 -29.93
CA GLY A 5 4.81 10.50 -28.49
C GLY A 5 3.95 9.39 -27.85
N GLU A 6 4.60 8.45 -27.16
CA GLU A 6 3.91 7.47 -26.31
C GLU A 6 3.08 8.27 -25.31
N ALA A 7 1.76 8.19 -25.45
CA ALA A 7 0.86 8.72 -24.47
C ALA A 7 1.18 8.03 -23.13
N SER A 8 1.56 8.81 -22.12
CA SER A 8 1.82 8.26 -20.79
C SER A 8 0.58 7.51 -20.29
N ALA A 9 0.78 6.35 -19.67
CA ALA A 9 -0.33 5.60 -19.09
C ALA A 9 -1.13 6.51 -18.12
N PRO A 10 -2.47 6.43 -18.12
CA PRO A 10 -3.28 7.26 -17.24
C PRO A 10 -2.94 6.96 -15.79
N VAL A 11 -2.93 8.00 -14.98
CA VAL A 11 -2.72 7.89 -13.53
C VAL A 11 -4.09 7.73 -12.86
N GLU A 12 -4.21 6.75 -11.96
CA GLU A 12 -5.36 6.60 -11.10
C GLU A 12 -4.98 6.97 -9.67
N LEU A 13 -5.84 7.74 -9.01
CA LEU A 13 -5.70 8.15 -7.61
C LEU A 13 -6.58 7.25 -6.73
N GLY A 14 -6.03 6.81 -5.59
CA GLY A 14 -6.76 6.02 -4.61
C GLY A 14 -7.18 6.85 -3.41
N PHE A 15 -8.45 6.73 -3.03
CA PHE A 15 -9.07 7.41 -1.89
C PHE A 15 -9.62 6.38 -0.90
N VAL A 16 -9.61 6.75 0.38
CA VAL A 16 -10.08 5.88 1.46
C VAL A 16 -11.51 6.20 1.81
N GLU A 17 -12.40 5.21 1.70
CA GLU A 17 -13.81 5.35 2.02
C GLU A 17 -14.29 4.29 3.02
N PRO A 18 -15.23 4.65 3.93
CA PRO A 18 -15.92 3.66 4.75
C PRO A 18 -16.73 2.73 3.85
N ALA A 19 -16.67 1.43 4.10
CA ALA A 19 -17.45 0.45 3.34
C ALA A 19 -18.11 -0.57 4.25
N ALA A 20 -19.24 -1.15 3.75
CA ALA A 20 -19.85 -2.30 4.40
C ALA A 20 -18.88 -3.50 4.37
N PRO A 21 -18.74 -4.28 5.46
CA PRO A 21 -17.82 -5.42 5.52
C PRO A 21 -17.98 -6.42 4.35
N ALA A 22 -19.22 -6.60 3.85
CA ALA A 22 -19.50 -7.49 2.71
C ALA A 22 -18.76 -7.08 1.42
N ARG A 23 -18.51 -5.78 1.21
CA ARG A 23 -17.76 -5.28 0.04
C ARG A 23 -16.25 -5.58 0.11
N LEU A 24 -15.72 -5.84 1.29
CA LEU A 24 -14.31 -6.06 1.55
C LEU A 24 -13.92 -7.54 1.57
N LEU A 25 -14.83 -8.43 1.20
CA LEU A 25 -14.61 -9.87 1.11
C LEU A 25 -13.82 -10.25 -0.14
N SER A 26 -13.10 -11.36 -0.09
CA SER A 26 -12.29 -11.86 -1.21
C SER A 26 -13.10 -12.07 -2.50
N SER A 27 -14.38 -12.45 -2.39
CA SER A 27 -15.30 -12.64 -3.53
C SER A 27 -15.69 -11.34 -4.22
N GLN A 28 -15.49 -10.20 -3.59
CA GLN A 28 -15.75 -8.88 -4.16
C GLN A 28 -14.48 -8.26 -4.79
N PHE A 29 -13.34 -8.95 -4.73
CA PHE A 29 -12.08 -8.51 -5.30
C PHE A 29 -11.71 -7.06 -4.91
N PRO A 30 -11.73 -6.71 -3.61
CA PRO A 30 -11.63 -5.34 -3.20
C PRO A 30 -10.21 -4.79 -3.37
N SER A 31 -10.12 -3.49 -3.71
CA SER A 31 -9.00 -2.67 -3.25
C SER A 31 -9.35 -2.15 -1.86
N LYS A 32 -8.44 -2.28 -0.87
CA LYS A 32 -8.74 -1.97 0.52
C LYS A 32 -7.50 -1.63 1.34
N VAL A 33 -7.72 -0.91 2.43
CA VAL A 33 -6.72 -0.58 3.45
C VAL A 33 -7.07 -1.27 4.76
N GLY A 34 -6.09 -1.76 5.48
CA GLY A 34 -6.25 -2.29 6.83
C GLY A 34 -7.11 -3.55 6.98
N GLY A 35 -7.46 -3.87 8.21
CA GLY A 35 -8.16 -5.11 8.53
C GLY A 35 -7.31 -6.36 8.26
N ARG A 36 -7.96 -7.39 7.74
CA ARG A 36 -7.31 -8.65 7.30
C ARG A 36 -7.24 -8.68 5.78
N PRO A 37 -6.22 -9.37 5.19
CA PRO A 37 -6.14 -9.51 3.74
C PRO A 37 -7.38 -10.21 3.17
N ALA A 38 -7.92 -9.70 2.06
CA ALA A 38 -8.86 -10.41 1.22
C ALA A 38 -8.08 -11.24 0.19
N TRP A 39 -7.66 -12.45 0.60
CA TRP A 39 -6.80 -13.30 -0.19
C TRP A 39 -7.45 -13.71 -1.51
N LEU A 40 -6.75 -13.50 -2.63
CA LEU A 40 -7.21 -13.88 -3.95
C LEU A 40 -7.07 -15.39 -4.17
N SER A 41 -5.86 -15.93 -4.05
CA SER A 41 -5.59 -17.37 -4.04
C SER A 41 -5.58 -17.91 -2.62
N LEU A 42 -6.02 -19.15 -2.42
CA LEU A 42 -5.96 -19.84 -1.12
C LEU A 42 -4.67 -20.63 -0.92
N GLN A 43 -3.71 -20.58 -1.86
CA GLN A 43 -2.33 -21.01 -1.66
C GLN A 43 -1.52 -19.93 -0.97
N LEU A 44 -1.78 -19.72 0.30
CA LEU A 44 -1.24 -18.60 1.06
C LEU A 44 0.28 -18.68 1.22
N PRO A 45 0.97 -17.52 1.27
CA PRO A 45 2.38 -17.49 1.66
C PRO A 45 2.55 -18.06 3.06
N GLY A 46 3.62 -18.83 3.26
CA GLY A 46 3.97 -19.34 4.58
C GLY A 46 4.18 -18.19 5.58
N PRO A 47 3.91 -18.41 6.88
CA PRO A 47 4.00 -17.35 7.88
C PRO A 47 5.42 -16.78 8.02
N GLU A 48 6.46 -17.51 7.62
CA GLU A 48 7.85 -17.06 7.60
C GLU A 48 8.08 -15.94 6.57
N ARG A 49 7.36 -15.94 5.45
CA ARG A 49 7.43 -14.90 4.42
C ARG A 49 6.77 -13.60 4.87
N LEU A 50 5.91 -13.66 5.89
CA LEU A 50 5.21 -12.51 6.49
C LEU A 50 5.85 -12.11 7.83
N ARG A 51 7.14 -12.38 8.03
CA ARG A 51 7.91 -11.91 9.18
C ARG A 51 8.84 -10.76 8.79
N CYS A 52 8.89 -9.76 9.67
CA CYS A 52 9.82 -8.66 9.51
C CYS A 52 11.26 -9.14 9.54
N GLY A 53 12.04 -8.90 8.49
CA GLY A 53 13.47 -9.25 8.45
C GLY A 53 14.34 -8.49 9.46
N GLY A 54 13.81 -7.45 10.12
CA GLY A 54 14.53 -6.69 11.14
C GLY A 54 14.31 -7.19 12.57
N CYS A 55 13.08 -7.56 12.92
CA CYS A 55 12.71 -7.96 14.30
C CYS A 55 12.06 -9.35 14.40
N ALA A 56 11.91 -10.05 13.29
CA ALA A 56 11.28 -11.38 13.17
C ALA A 56 9.82 -11.48 13.66
N ARG A 57 9.16 -10.37 13.99
CA ARG A 57 7.74 -10.35 14.35
C ARG A 57 6.85 -10.52 13.13
N PRO A 58 5.61 -11.03 13.26
CA PRO A 58 4.64 -11.04 12.19
C PRO A 58 4.41 -9.60 11.67
N MET A 59 4.39 -9.43 10.35
CA MET A 59 3.98 -8.19 9.72
C MET A 59 2.46 -8.08 9.73
N VAL A 60 1.97 -6.84 9.70
CA VAL A 60 0.55 -6.50 9.63
C VAL A 60 0.19 -6.15 8.19
N PHE A 61 -1.00 -6.53 7.77
CA PHE A 61 -1.53 -6.14 6.47
C PHE A 61 -1.78 -4.64 6.43
N LEU A 62 -1.25 -3.97 5.39
CA LEU A 62 -1.36 -2.53 5.20
C LEU A 62 -2.49 -2.19 4.23
N LEU A 63 -2.39 -2.68 3.00
CA LEU A 63 -3.38 -2.48 1.95
C LEU A 63 -3.28 -3.54 0.86
N GLN A 64 -4.29 -3.62 0.01
CA GLN A 64 -4.24 -4.33 -1.26
C GLN A 64 -4.87 -3.51 -2.37
N VAL A 65 -4.33 -3.71 -3.57
CA VAL A 65 -4.83 -3.12 -4.81
C VAL A 65 -5.26 -4.24 -5.75
N TYR A 66 -6.51 -4.22 -6.19
CA TYR A 66 -7.01 -5.11 -7.23
C TYR A 66 -6.75 -4.45 -8.60
N ALA A 67 -5.88 -5.06 -9.38
CA ALA A 67 -5.38 -4.52 -10.64
C ALA A 67 -5.35 -5.62 -11.72
N PRO A 68 -6.51 -6.04 -12.24
CA PRO A 68 -6.63 -7.06 -13.28
C PRO A 68 -5.92 -6.63 -14.56
N ARG A 69 -5.37 -7.60 -15.31
CA ARG A 69 -4.70 -7.34 -16.58
C ARG A 69 -4.79 -8.55 -17.50
N ASP A 70 -5.03 -8.32 -18.78
CA ASP A 70 -4.93 -9.29 -19.89
C ASP A 70 -5.21 -10.75 -19.48
N ARG A 71 -4.13 -11.57 -19.46
CA ARG A 71 -4.20 -12.99 -19.10
C ARG A 71 -4.38 -13.23 -17.60
N ALA A 72 -4.02 -12.26 -16.77
CA ALA A 72 -4.29 -12.28 -15.32
C ALA A 72 -5.67 -11.68 -15.06
N PHE A 73 -6.72 -12.43 -15.33
CA PHE A 73 -8.11 -11.99 -15.20
C PHE A 73 -8.42 -11.47 -13.80
N HIS A 74 -7.90 -12.14 -12.77
CA HIS A 74 -7.84 -11.62 -11.41
C HIS A 74 -6.39 -11.38 -11.02
N ARG A 75 -6.10 -10.21 -10.51
CA ARG A 75 -4.77 -9.85 -10.04
C ARG A 75 -4.88 -8.90 -8.85
N ALA A 76 -4.13 -9.20 -7.79
CA ALA A 76 -4.08 -8.38 -6.59
C ALA A 76 -2.64 -8.24 -6.09
N LEU A 77 -2.33 -7.06 -5.56
CA LEU A 77 -1.07 -6.71 -4.91
C LEU A 77 -1.35 -6.44 -3.44
N LEU A 78 -0.71 -7.20 -2.55
CA LEU A 78 -0.93 -7.13 -1.11
C LEU A 78 0.33 -6.62 -0.41
N LEU A 79 0.21 -5.54 0.34
CA LEU A 79 1.29 -4.93 1.10
C LEU A 79 1.16 -5.26 2.58
N PHE A 80 2.31 -5.55 3.18
CA PHE A 80 2.46 -5.80 4.62
C PHE A 80 3.56 -4.93 5.18
N CYS A 81 3.45 -4.53 6.43
CA CYS A 81 4.47 -3.74 7.11
C CYS A 81 4.74 -4.25 8.53
N CYS A 82 5.92 -3.93 9.05
CA CYS A 82 6.23 -4.11 10.45
C CYS A 82 5.61 -2.99 11.27
N ALA A 83 4.63 -3.31 12.10
CA ALA A 83 3.96 -2.35 12.97
C ALA A 83 4.67 -2.14 14.32
N LEU A 84 5.83 -2.77 14.57
CA LEU A 84 6.57 -2.56 15.82
C LEU A 84 7.28 -1.20 15.81
N PRO A 85 6.92 -0.26 16.70
CA PRO A 85 7.51 1.08 16.73
C PRO A 85 9.04 1.07 16.91
N SER A 86 9.54 0.25 17.83
CA SER A 86 10.96 0.13 18.14
C SER A 86 11.78 -0.74 17.17
N CYS A 87 11.21 -1.13 16.01
CA CYS A 87 11.95 -1.91 15.03
C CYS A 87 12.95 -1.03 14.27
N PRO A 88 14.28 -1.21 14.43
CA PRO A 88 15.30 -0.34 13.85
C PRO A 88 15.37 -0.47 12.31
N ARG A 89 14.81 -1.52 11.77
CA ARG A 89 14.77 -1.81 10.33
C ARG A 89 13.36 -2.22 9.94
N ARG A 90 12.41 -1.32 10.11
CA ARG A 90 11.03 -1.59 9.66
C ARG A 90 11.05 -2.03 8.21
N ARG A 91 10.43 -3.18 7.95
CA ARG A 91 10.36 -3.77 6.62
C ARG A 91 8.94 -3.71 6.11
N PHE A 92 8.86 -3.54 4.81
CA PHE A 92 7.66 -3.72 4.02
C PHE A 92 7.83 -4.97 3.16
N ALA A 93 6.74 -5.59 2.79
CA ALA A 93 6.71 -6.69 1.84
C ALA A 93 5.50 -6.53 0.94
N VAL A 94 5.67 -6.86 -0.32
CA VAL A 94 4.59 -6.85 -1.31
C VAL A 94 4.54 -8.19 -2.02
N PHE A 95 3.32 -8.70 -2.19
CA PHE A 95 3.04 -9.95 -2.86
C PHE A 95 2.02 -9.72 -3.97
N ARG A 96 2.28 -10.31 -5.12
CA ARG A 96 1.35 -10.36 -6.24
C ARG A 96 0.73 -11.75 -6.32
N SER A 97 -0.59 -11.81 -6.46
CA SER A 97 -1.35 -13.02 -6.76
C SER A 97 -2.12 -12.83 -8.05
N GLN A 98 -2.15 -13.85 -8.88
CA GLN A 98 -2.83 -13.84 -10.17
C GLN A 98 -3.64 -15.10 -10.37
N LEU A 99 -4.82 -14.99 -10.99
CA LEU A 99 -5.64 -16.13 -11.38
C LEU A 99 -6.19 -15.88 -12.78
N GLY A 100 -6.23 -16.93 -13.58
CA GLY A 100 -6.95 -16.89 -14.84
C GLY A 100 -8.47 -16.80 -14.63
N ARG A 101 -9.21 -16.48 -15.70
CA ARG A 101 -10.69 -16.44 -15.65
C ARG A 101 -11.27 -17.79 -15.18
N ILE A 102 -10.71 -18.89 -15.68
CA ILE A 102 -11.06 -20.23 -15.21
C ILE A 102 -10.05 -20.60 -14.14
N ASN A 103 -10.48 -20.68 -12.90
CA ASN A 103 -9.66 -21.02 -11.75
C ASN A 103 -10.48 -21.87 -10.77
N GLU A 104 -9.82 -22.43 -9.76
CA GLU A 104 -10.45 -23.31 -8.77
C GLU A 104 -11.14 -22.56 -7.61
N PHE A 105 -11.00 -21.22 -7.52
CA PHE A 105 -11.42 -20.43 -6.36
C PHE A 105 -12.72 -19.65 -6.62
N TYR A 106 -12.92 -19.17 -7.84
CA TYR A 106 -14.03 -18.30 -8.21
C TYR A 106 -14.72 -18.79 -9.48
N PRO A 107 -16.05 -18.63 -9.58
CA PRO A 107 -16.78 -18.91 -10.81
C PRO A 107 -16.33 -17.93 -11.93
N PRO A 108 -16.33 -18.40 -13.20
CA PRO A 108 -15.90 -17.58 -14.34
C PRO A 108 -16.87 -16.43 -14.68
N GLU A 109 -18.08 -16.49 -14.14
CA GLU A 109 -19.12 -15.45 -14.26
C GLU A 109 -19.49 -14.95 -12.86
N PRO A 110 -19.65 -13.62 -12.68
CA PRO A 110 -20.06 -13.07 -11.39
C PRO A 110 -21.42 -13.66 -10.98
N GLU A 111 -21.49 -14.23 -9.81
CA GLU A 111 -22.78 -14.58 -9.22
C GLU A 111 -23.46 -13.28 -8.75
N PRO A 112 -24.74 -13.06 -9.12
CA PRO A 112 -25.47 -11.90 -8.63
C PRO A 112 -25.56 -11.98 -7.12
N GLU A 113 -24.96 -11.01 -6.45
CA GLU A 113 -25.03 -10.73 -5.01
C GLU A 113 -25.09 -11.98 -4.10
N ALA A 114 -24.00 -12.74 -4.07
CA ALA A 114 -23.85 -13.73 -3.02
C ALA A 114 -23.61 -13.00 -1.68
N GLU A 115 -24.63 -12.85 -0.87
CA GLU A 115 -24.55 -12.33 0.51
C GLU A 115 -23.67 -13.20 1.43
N ALA A 116 -23.19 -14.33 0.93
CA ALA A 116 -22.41 -15.27 1.71
C ALA A 116 -20.91 -15.02 1.52
N GLU A 117 -20.20 -14.82 2.65
CA GLU A 117 -18.74 -14.96 2.67
C GLU A 117 -18.34 -16.24 1.92
N PRO A 118 -17.32 -16.18 1.04
CA PRO A 118 -16.74 -17.38 0.50
C PRO A 118 -16.25 -18.20 1.68
N ARG A 119 -16.94 -19.30 1.96
CA ARG A 119 -16.56 -20.17 3.06
C ARG A 119 -15.12 -20.60 2.81
N PRO A 120 -14.21 -20.42 3.78
CA PRO A 120 -12.87 -20.93 3.66
C PRO A 120 -12.97 -22.40 3.23
N ARG A 121 -12.24 -22.80 2.18
CA ARG A 121 -12.24 -24.21 1.75
C ARG A 121 -11.92 -25.10 2.95
N PRO A 122 -12.52 -26.28 3.04
CA PRO A 122 -12.17 -27.24 4.08
C PRO A 122 -10.64 -27.44 4.11
N GLY A 123 -10.01 -27.12 5.26
CA GLY A 123 -8.58 -27.24 5.44
C GLY A 123 -7.78 -25.93 5.40
N LEU A 124 -8.32 -24.82 4.91
CA LEU A 124 -7.65 -23.52 5.03
C LEU A 124 -7.68 -23.05 6.49
N ARG A 125 -6.49 -22.82 7.04
CA ARG A 125 -6.32 -22.39 8.43
C ARG A 125 -5.75 -20.99 8.46
N LEU A 126 -6.58 -20.01 8.78
CA LEU A 126 -6.19 -18.62 8.91
C LEU A 126 -5.86 -18.30 10.37
N CYS A 127 -4.87 -17.45 10.55
CA CYS A 127 -4.56 -16.86 11.84
C CYS A 127 -5.74 -16.01 12.31
N ARG A 128 -6.32 -16.35 13.46
CA ARG A 128 -7.46 -15.66 14.05
C ARG A 128 -7.20 -14.16 14.27
N VAL A 129 -5.93 -13.78 14.51
CA VAL A 129 -5.56 -12.37 14.72
C VAL A 129 -5.41 -11.62 13.39
N CYS A 130 -4.53 -12.07 12.50
CA CYS A 130 -4.13 -11.27 11.32
C CYS A 130 -4.62 -11.80 9.97
N GLY A 131 -5.33 -12.93 9.93
CA GLY A 131 -5.83 -13.50 8.67
C GLY A 131 -4.75 -14.16 7.77
N ALA A 132 -3.47 -14.16 8.16
CA ALA A 132 -2.42 -14.89 7.44
C ALA A 132 -2.54 -16.40 7.65
N SER A 133 -1.75 -17.20 6.92
CA SER A 133 -1.67 -18.65 7.13
C SER A 133 -1.43 -18.99 8.60
N GLY A 134 -2.26 -19.87 9.16
CA GLY A 134 -2.28 -20.25 10.58
C GLY A 134 -1.95 -21.74 10.83
N PRO A 135 -0.70 -22.17 10.61
CA PRO A 135 -0.32 -23.58 10.76
C PRO A 135 -0.32 -24.08 12.22
N LYS A 136 -0.33 -23.15 13.20
CA LYS A 136 -0.35 -23.51 14.62
C LYS A 136 -1.76 -23.41 15.16
N SER A 137 -2.18 -24.42 15.94
CA SER A 137 -3.50 -24.44 16.59
C SER A 137 -3.38 -24.30 18.10
N CYS A 138 -4.45 -23.81 18.72
CA CYS A 138 -4.59 -23.86 20.18
C CYS A 138 -4.59 -25.33 20.64
N SER A 139 -3.71 -25.67 21.55
CA SER A 139 -3.59 -27.05 22.07
C SER A 139 -4.84 -27.51 22.82
N ARG A 140 -5.62 -26.56 23.39
CA ARG A 140 -6.81 -26.85 24.17
C ARG A 140 -8.06 -27.07 23.30
N CYS A 141 -8.42 -26.11 22.44
CA CYS A 141 -9.64 -26.24 21.64
C CYS A 141 -9.41 -26.77 20.22
N ARG A 142 -8.18 -26.68 19.68
CA ARG A 142 -7.73 -27.11 18.36
C ARG A 142 -8.39 -26.40 17.15
N TRP A 143 -9.38 -25.58 17.34
CA TRP A 143 -10.07 -24.85 16.26
C TRP A 143 -9.50 -23.43 16.02
N ALA A 144 -8.93 -22.78 17.03
CA ALA A 144 -8.28 -21.49 16.87
C ALA A 144 -6.86 -21.69 16.29
N HIS A 145 -6.59 -21.01 15.15
CA HIS A 145 -5.34 -21.12 14.42
C HIS A 145 -4.55 -19.81 14.45
N TYR A 146 -3.21 -19.92 14.37
CA TYR A 146 -2.29 -18.80 14.51
C TYR A 146 -1.09 -18.93 13.58
N CYS A 147 -0.59 -17.80 13.05
CA CYS A 147 0.64 -17.74 12.26
C CYS A 147 1.90 -17.98 13.13
N GLY A 148 1.83 -17.67 14.43
CA GLY A 148 2.93 -17.83 15.37
C GLY A 148 2.50 -17.75 16.82
N LYS A 149 3.49 -17.95 17.71
CA LYS A 149 3.28 -17.90 19.17
C LYS A 149 2.85 -16.48 19.62
N GLU A 150 3.34 -15.48 18.94
CA GLU A 150 3.05 -14.08 19.23
C GLU A 150 1.55 -13.81 19.16
N HIS A 151 0.91 -14.16 18.04
CA HIS A 151 -0.52 -13.96 17.85
C HIS A 151 -1.36 -14.91 18.71
N GLN A 152 -0.89 -16.13 18.97
CA GLN A 152 -1.55 -17.00 19.93
C GLN A 152 -1.56 -16.41 21.33
N SER A 153 -0.44 -15.86 21.79
CA SER A 153 -0.33 -15.24 23.11
C SER A 153 -1.15 -13.96 23.24
N LEU A 154 -1.28 -13.20 22.14
CA LEU A 154 -2.13 -12.00 22.09
C LEU A 154 -3.61 -12.37 22.22
N ASP A 155 -4.10 -13.28 21.39
CA ASP A 155 -5.49 -13.73 21.40
C ASP A 155 -5.86 -14.39 22.76
N TRP A 156 -4.93 -15.17 23.32
CA TRP A 156 -5.12 -15.79 24.63
C TRP A 156 -5.37 -14.77 25.73
N ARG A 157 -4.64 -13.67 25.71
CA ARG A 157 -4.79 -12.57 26.68
C ARG A 157 -5.99 -11.69 26.39
N ALA A 158 -6.39 -11.56 25.12
CA ALA A 158 -7.52 -10.73 24.69
C ALA A 158 -8.88 -11.33 25.04
N GLY A 159 -8.96 -12.64 25.30
CA GLY A 159 -10.23 -13.28 25.67
C GLY A 159 -10.35 -14.75 25.27
N HIS A 160 -9.49 -15.27 24.37
CA HIS A 160 -9.56 -16.67 23.96
C HIS A 160 -9.40 -17.62 25.15
N ARG A 161 -8.67 -17.25 26.20
CA ARG A 161 -8.52 -18.05 27.41
C ARG A 161 -9.87 -18.41 28.04
N GLU A 162 -10.80 -17.47 28.06
CA GLU A 162 -12.14 -17.61 28.67
C GLU A 162 -13.12 -18.27 27.68
N ALA A 163 -13.02 -17.93 26.41
CA ALA A 163 -13.86 -18.49 25.35
C ALA A 163 -13.37 -19.86 24.85
N CYS A 164 -12.20 -20.33 25.29
CA CYS A 164 -11.57 -21.54 24.78
C CYS A 164 -12.36 -22.80 25.16
N GLY A 165 -12.92 -23.49 24.15
CA GLY A 165 -13.72 -24.71 24.34
C GLY A 165 -15.22 -24.45 24.43
N GLN A 166 -15.66 -23.21 24.36
CA GLN A 166 -17.07 -22.88 24.14
C GLN A 166 -17.41 -23.10 22.66
N ALA A 167 -18.67 -23.47 22.39
CA ALA A 167 -19.12 -23.69 21.02
C ALA A 167 -18.86 -22.44 20.16
N LEU A 168 -18.45 -22.66 18.91
CA LEU A 168 -18.13 -21.65 17.91
C LEU A 168 -19.23 -20.58 17.78
N GLY A 169 -19.17 -19.57 18.62
CA GLY A 169 -19.73 -18.26 18.33
C GLY A 169 -18.63 -17.44 17.68
N GLU A 170 -18.95 -16.71 16.65
CA GLU A 170 -18.10 -15.76 15.92
C GLU A 170 -17.67 -14.57 16.80
N ALA A 171 -17.71 -14.72 18.12
CA ALA A 171 -17.31 -13.70 19.05
C ALA A 171 -15.84 -13.37 18.79
N ASP A 172 -15.61 -12.16 18.33
CA ASP A 172 -14.28 -11.54 18.08
C ASP A 172 -13.40 -11.54 19.37
N GLY A 173 -13.95 -12.01 20.48
CA GLY A 173 -13.25 -12.32 21.74
C GLY A 173 -12.40 -11.16 22.26
N GLY A 174 -12.72 -9.91 21.90
CA GLY A 174 -11.95 -8.73 22.32
C GLY A 174 -10.72 -8.43 21.44
N LEU A 175 -10.53 -9.11 20.31
CA LEU A 175 -9.41 -8.84 19.39
C LEU A 175 -9.48 -7.42 18.80
N SER A 176 -10.69 -6.91 18.54
CA SER A 176 -10.90 -5.53 18.08
C SER A 176 -10.38 -4.48 19.06
N SER A 177 -10.35 -4.79 20.35
CA SER A 177 -9.84 -3.87 21.38
C SER A 177 -8.31 -3.81 21.44
N LEU A 178 -7.60 -4.73 20.77
CA LEU A 178 -6.15 -4.81 20.85
C LEU A 178 -5.42 -3.86 19.87
N ASN A 179 -6.13 -3.17 18.98
CA ASN A 179 -5.55 -2.27 17.97
C ASN A 179 -4.33 -2.86 17.24
N ILE A 180 -4.36 -4.17 16.97
CA ILE A 180 -3.26 -4.87 16.28
C ILE A 180 -3.32 -4.67 14.79
N LEU A 181 -4.54 -4.56 14.25
CA LEU A 181 -4.81 -4.33 12.84
C LEU A 181 -5.11 -2.86 12.62
N PHE A 182 -4.73 -2.35 11.46
CA PHE A 182 -5.14 -1.01 11.05
C PHE A 182 -6.65 -0.95 10.83
N PRO A 183 -7.26 0.23 10.97
CA PRO A 183 -8.67 0.43 10.60
C PRO A 183 -8.91 -0.01 9.15
N GLU A 184 -10.09 -0.56 8.89
CA GLU A 184 -10.43 -1.15 7.60
C GLU A 184 -11.29 -0.21 6.78
N PHE A 185 -10.91 0.00 5.51
CA PHE A 185 -11.57 0.87 4.56
C PHE A 185 -11.55 0.27 3.16
N GLU A 186 -12.48 0.69 2.31
CA GLU A 186 -12.38 0.50 0.87
C GLU A 186 -11.37 1.52 0.29
N LEU A 187 -10.66 1.10 -0.75
CA LEU A 187 -9.79 1.97 -1.54
C LEU A 187 -10.46 2.15 -2.90
N VAL A 188 -11.03 3.33 -3.12
CA VAL A 188 -11.71 3.70 -4.37
C VAL A 188 -10.69 4.32 -5.31
N MET A 189 -10.67 3.88 -6.57
CA MET A 189 -9.73 4.34 -7.58
C MET A 189 -10.45 5.24 -8.58
N GLU A 190 -9.90 6.44 -8.84
CA GLU A 190 -10.43 7.43 -9.76
C GLU A 190 -9.32 7.90 -10.71
N LEU A 191 -9.67 8.20 -11.96
CA LEU A 191 -8.71 8.75 -12.90
C LEU A 191 -8.27 10.16 -12.47
N GLU A 192 -6.98 10.44 -12.56
CA GLU A 192 -6.46 11.80 -12.40
C GLU A 192 -6.91 12.66 -13.60
N ASP A 193 -7.46 13.84 -13.35
CA ASP A 193 -7.95 14.73 -14.40
C ASP A 193 -6.82 15.12 -15.37
N SER A 194 -7.14 15.13 -16.67
CA SER A 194 -6.16 15.42 -17.74
C SER A 194 -5.62 16.84 -17.69
N GLU A 195 -6.41 17.81 -17.19
CA GLU A 195 -5.97 19.20 -17.00
C GLU A 195 -4.81 19.28 -16.00
N ASP A 196 -4.78 18.37 -15.02
CA ASP A 196 -3.72 18.26 -14.03
C ASP A 196 -2.42 17.68 -14.59
N GLN A 197 -2.50 16.91 -15.69
CA GLN A 197 -1.32 16.33 -16.36
C GLN A 197 -0.60 17.33 -17.26
N GLU A 198 -1.30 18.30 -17.84
CA GLU A 198 -0.71 19.34 -18.70
C GLU A 198 0.19 20.33 -17.93
N LEU A 199 0.00 20.47 -16.62
CA LEU A 199 0.87 21.28 -15.75
C LEU A 199 2.31 20.75 -15.66
N GLU A 200 2.59 19.52 -16.08
CA GLU A 200 3.96 19.00 -16.14
C GLU A 200 4.79 19.57 -17.30
N ASN A 201 4.15 20.03 -18.37
CA ASN A 201 4.82 20.54 -19.56
C ASN A 201 5.07 22.06 -19.55
N VAL A 202 4.57 22.77 -18.56
CA VAL A 202 4.92 24.18 -18.38
C VAL A 202 6.29 24.26 -17.74
N THR A 203 7.30 24.25 -18.59
CA THR A 203 8.67 24.66 -18.26
C THR A 203 8.61 25.96 -17.47
N CYS A 204 9.41 25.99 -16.41
CA CYS A 204 9.69 27.14 -15.56
C CYS A 204 9.70 28.47 -16.33
N VAL A 205 8.61 29.22 -16.33
CA VAL A 205 8.62 30.64 -16.68
C VAL A 205 7.65 31.34 -15.75
N GLU A 206 8.23 32.20 -14.95
CA GLU A 206 7.72 33.34 -14.18
C GLU A 206 7.02 33.09 -12.84
N PRO A 207 7.46 33.81 -11.79
CA PRO A 207 6.72 33.91 -10.53
C PRO A 207 5.47 34.74 -10.80
N LEU A 208 4.29 34.22 -10.47
CA LEU A 208 3.06 34.96 -10.37
C LEU A 208 3.23 36.11 -9.38
N VAL A 209 3.56 37.28 -9.89
CA VAL A 209 3.46 38.54 -9.14
C VAL A 209 1.97 38.79 -9.00
N ALA A 210 1.41 38.48 -7.85
CA ALA A 210 0.11 38.96 -7.46
C ALA A 210 0.21 40.50 -7.39
N ALA A 211 -0.43 41.19 -8.35
CA ALA A 211 -0.71 42.60 -8.21
C ALA A 211 -1.77 42.77 -7.14
N ASP A 212 -1.44 43.38 -5.99
CA ASP A 212 -2.10 44.55 -5.49
C ASP A 212 -1.55 45.04 -4.15
N HIS A 213 -1.42 46.36 -4.12
CA HIS A 213 -1.37 47.30 -3.01
C HIS A 213 -0.10 47.48 -2.17
N ASP A 214 0.64 48.49 -2.65
CA ASP A 214 1.13 49.66 -1.89
C ASP A 214 1.15 49.57 -0.36
N CYS A 215 2.34 49.29 0.18
CA CYS A 215 2.83 49.84 1.43
C CYS A 215 4.35 49.70 1.52
N LEU A 216 5.02 50.85 1.39
CA LEU A 216 6.32 51.20 1.94
C LEU A 216 7.18 50.07 2.50
N SER A 217 8.21 49.64 1.77
CA SER A 217 9.39 49.08 2.37
C SER A 217 10.64 49.60 1.67
N GLU A 218 11.36 50.41 2.39
CA GLU A 218 12.72 50.81 2.06
C GLU A 218 13.64 49.56 2.04
N GLY A 219 14.39 49.41 0.95
CA GLY A 219 15.76 48.89 1.02
C GLY A 219 15.98 47.38 0.99
N ILE A 220 15.33 46.61 0.10
CA ILE A 220 15.89 45.33 -0.35
C ILE A 220 16.29 45.49 -1.81
N ASP A 221 17.60 45.33 -2.08
CA ASP A 221 18.16 45.43 -3.42
C ASP A 221 17.56 44.34 -4.32
N GLN A 222 17.06 44.71 -5.50
CA GLN A 222 16.54 43.76 -6.51
C GLN A 222 17.57 42.65 -6.84
N GLY A 223 18.87 42.94 -6.70
CA GLY A 223 19.93 41.98 -6.89
C GLY A 223 19.99 40.87 -5.82
N GLU A 224 19.59 41.19 -4.59
CA GLU A 224 19.52 40.18 -3.49
C GLU A 224 18.29 39.27 -3.65
N LEU A 225 17.14 39.80 -4.10
CA LEU A 225 15.94 39.02 -4.42
C LEU A 225 16.20 38.06 -5.60
N GLU A 226 16.89 38.51 -6.66
CA GLU A 226 17.29 37.68 -7.79
C GLU A 226 18.36 36.63 -7.40
N ALA A 227 19.24 36.95 -6.45
CA ALA A 227 20.21 36.01 -5.93
C ALA A 227 19.55 34.93 -5.05
N MET A 228 18.54 35.28 -4.26
CA MET A 228 17.75 34.31 -3.49
C MET A 228 16.90 33.39 -4.40
N ALA A 229 16.32 33.92 -5.46
CA ALA A 229 15.58 33.13 -6.47
C ALA A 229 16.51 32.19 -7.27
N LYS A 230 17.79 32.49 -7.40
CA LYS A 230 18.79 31.64 -8.07
C LYS A 230 19.34 30.50 -7.21
N HIS A 231 19.03 30.50 -5.91
CA HIS A 231 19.49 29.48 -4.96
C HIS A 231 18.43 28.44 -4.56
N GLU A 232 17.33 28.36 -5.31
CA GLU A 232 16.43 27.21 -5.15
C GLU A 232 17.20 25.93 -5.50
N SER A 233 17.44 25.10 -4.49
CA SER A 233 18.14 23.84 -4.70
C SER A 233 17.30 22.93 -5.60
N LYS A 234 17.94 21.99 -6.29
CA LYS A 234 17.21 20.98 -7.10
C LYS A 234 16.27 20.18 -6.22
N GLU A 235 16.63 19.98 -4.96
CA GLU A 235 15.83 19.33 -3.92
C GLU A 235 14.54 20.11 -3.64
N ASP A 236 14.60 21.43 -3.53
CA ASP A 236 13.42 22.29 -3.34
C ASP A 236 12.43 22.18 -4.51
N ARG A 237 12.94 22.02 -5.73
CA ARG A 237 12.10 21.85 -6.93
C ARG A 237 11.36 20.52 -6.94
N ILE A 238 12.01 19.42 -6.56
CA ILE A 238 11.39 18.10 -6.49
C ILE A 238 10.30 18.09 -5.42
N PHE A 239 10.61 18.62 -4.23
CA PHE A 239 9.64 18.72 -3.16
C PHE A 239 8.48 19.67 -3.50
N ALA A 240 8.75 20.78 -4.19
CA ALA A 240 7.71 21.69 -4.69
C ALA A 240 6.82 21.01 -5.73
N LYS A 241 7.39 20.20 -6.65
CA LYS A 241 6.64 19.38 -7.60
C LYS A 241 5.74 18.38 -6.86
N PHE A 242 6.31 17.65 -5.87
CA PHE A 242 5.57 16.72 -5.05
C PHE A 242 4.39 17.39 -4.33
N LYS A 243 4.62 18.52 -3.63
CA LYS A 243 3.56 19.27 -2.95
C LYS A 243 2.47 19.78 -3.89
N ARG A 244 2.87 20.31 -5.04
CA ARG A 244 1.92 20.79 -6.05
C ARG A 244 1.01 19.67 -6.55
N ARG A 245 1.58 18.50 -6.83
CA ARG A 245 0.82 17.34 -7.32
C ARG A 245 -0.15 16.81 -6.27
N ILE A 246 0.26 16.76 -5.01
CA ILE A 246 -0.62 16.36 -3.90
C ILE A 246 -1.72 17.40 -3.69
N ALA A 247 -1.42 18.69 -3.83
CA ALA A 247 -2.40 19.75 -3.58
C ALA A 247 -3.63 19.69 -4.50
N LEU A 248 -3.51 19.08 -5.69
CA LEU A 248 -4.64 18.89 -6.62
C LEU A 248 -5.67 17.88 -6.05
N ALA A 249 -5.22 16.85 -5.34
CA ALA A 249 -6.06 15.86 -4.69
C ALA A 249 -5.47 15.52 -3.30
N PRO A 250 -5.66 16.38 -2.28
CA PRO A 250 -4.95 16.28 -1.00
C PRO A 250 -5.26 15.03 -0.18
N ASP A 251 -6.41 14.40 -0.42
CA ASP A 251 -6.86 13.19 0.28
C ASP A 251 -6.41 11.89 -0.42
N GLN A 252 -5.67 11.99 -1.53
CA GLN A 252 -5.14 10.81 -2.22
C GLN A 252 -4.19 10.02 -1.31
N VAL A 253 -4.40 8.72 -1.18
CA VAL A 253 -3.54 7.83 -0.40
C VAL A 253 -2.70 6.89 -1.26
N LEU A 254 -2.99 6.83 -2.56
CA LEU A 254 -2.31 5.98 -3.52
C LEU A 254 -2.32 6.63 -4.91
N ARG A 255 -1.25 6.40 -5.68
CA ARG A 255 -1.14 6.77 -7.10
C ARG A 255 -0.74 5.52 -7.88
N TYR A 256 -1.58 5.08 -8.79
CA TYR A 256 -1.36 3.92 -9.65
C TYR A 256 -1.07 4.38 -11.08
N CYS A 257 0.05 3.94 -11.63
CA CYS A 257 0.43 4.21 -13.01
C CYS A 257 1.50 3.21 -13.44
N ARG A 258 1.09 2.00 -13.76
CA ARG A 258 2.05 0.95 -14.15
C ARG A 258 2.81 1.31 -15.43
N GLY A 259 4.15 1.12 -15.40
CA GLY A 259 5.05 1.52 -16.47
C GLY A 259 5.33 3.01 -16.53
N GLY A 260 4.69 3.81 -15.66
CA GLY A 260 4.96 5.22 -15.48
C GLY A 260 6.17 5.49 -14.58
N SER A 261 6.19 6.66 -13.95
CA SER A 261 7.28 7.08 -13.05
C SER A 261 6.75 7.46 -11.68
N PRO A 262 7.48 7.12 -10.60
CA PRO A 262 7.12 7.54 -9.26
C PRO A 262 7.22 9.06 -9.10
N LEU A 263 6.37 9.61 -8.25
CA LEU A 263 6.45 10.98 -7.76
C LEU A 263 7.32 10.98 -6.49
N TRP A 264 8.59 11.37 -6.62
CA TRP A 264 9.55 11.36 -5.52
C TRP A 264 9.38 12.58 -4.60
N VAL A 265 9.62 12.37 -3.31
CA VAL A 265 9.56 13.44 -2.28
C VAL A 265 10.81 14.31 -2.32
N SER A 266 11.97 13.69 -2.62
CA SER A 266 13.28 14.36 -2.69
C SER A 266 14.19 13.64 -3.69
N GLU A 267 15.41 14.15 -3.92
CA GLU A 267 16.46 13.44 -4.66
C GLU A 267 17.15 12.37 -3.82
N ASP A 268 17.03 12.47 -2.51
CA ASP A 268 17.67 11.55 -1.60
C ASP A 268 17.01 10.17 -1.64
N ASN A 269 17.85 9.14 -1.58
CA ASN A 269 17.37 7.76 -1.47
C ASN A 269 16.39 7.36 -2.59
N VAL A 270 16.63 7.83 -3.82
CA VAL A 270 15.96 7.34 -5.03
C VAL A 270 16.70 6.10 -5.52
N PRO A 271 16.02 4.96 -5.75
CA PRO A 271 16.68 3.75 -6.21
C PRO A 271 17.21 3.92 -7.64
N SER A 272 18.40 3.43 -7.88
CA SER A 272 18.92 3.19 -9.23
C SER A 272 18.37 1.87 -9.78
N ASP A 273 18.50 1.65 -11.08
CA ASP A 273 18.12 0.36 -11.70
C ASP A 273 18.83 -0.84 -11.06
N ALA A 274 20.04 -0.63 -10.51
CA ALA A 274 20.81 -1.68 -9.83
C ALA A 274 20.24 -2.04 -8.44
N ASP A 275 19.52 -1.12 -7.81
CA ASP A 275 18.89 -1.33 -6.51
C ASP A 275 17.56 -2.08 -6.62
N ILE A 276 16.97 -2.13 -7.83
CA ILE A 276 15.71 -2.83 -8.11
C ILE A 276 16.04 -4.24 -8.61
N PRO A 277 15.90 -5.28 -7.77
CA PRO A 277 16.26 -6.63 -8.16
C PRO A 277 15.35 -7.16 -9.27
N SER A 278 15.89 -7.93 -10.19
CA SER A 278 15.09 -8.62 -11.20
C SER A 278 14.07 -9.57 -10.57
N CYS A 279 12.99 -9.84 -11.28
CA CYS A 279 12.00 -10.84 -10.89
C CYS A 279 12.64 -12.25 -10.92
N ALA A 280 12.04 -13.19 -10.19
CA ALA A 280 12.48 -14.59 -10.19
C ALA A 280 12.46 -15.25 -11.59
N CYS A 281 11.65 -14.73 -12.53
CA CYS A 281 11.65 -15.16 -13.92
C CYS A 281 12.80 -14.57 -14.77
N GLY A 282 13.62 -13.68 -14.21
CA GLY A 282 14.72 -13.00 -14.88
C GLY A 282 14.35 -11.64 -15.51
N ALA A 283 13.07 -11.31 -15.64
CA ALA A 283 12.61 -10.05 -16.18
C ALA A 283 12.91 -8.88 -15.22
N LYS A 284 13.00 -7.67 -15.75
CA LYS A 284 13.07 -6.46 -14.94
C LYS A 284 11.77 -6.25 -14.15
N ARG A 285 11.82 -5.33 -13.20
CA ARG A 285 10.63 -4.78 -12.55
C ARG A 285 10.41 -3.35 -12.99
N GLU A 286 9.17 -3.00 -13.23
CA GLU A 286 8.72 -1.66 -13.54
C GLU A 286 7.90 -1.07 -12.41
N PHE A 287 7.82 0.24 -12.33
CA PHE A 287 6.94 0.94 -11.40
C PHE A 287 5.49 0.52 -11.64
N GLU A 288 4.73 0.34 -10.58
CA GLU A 288 3.31 0.05 -10.68
C GLU A 288 2.44 1.04 -9.93
N PHE A 289 2.74 1.28 -8.66
CA PHE A 289 2.03 2.29 -7.87
C PHE A 289 2.88 2.76 -6.69
N GLN A 290 2.46 3.85 -6.08
CA GLN A 290 3.04 4.37 -4.85
C GLN A 290 1.97 4.68 -3.81
N VAL A 291 2.34 4.50 -2.54
CA VAL A 291 1.50 4.83 -1.38
C VAL A 291 1.94 6.17 -0.84
N MET A 292 0.98 7.09 -0.76
CA MET A 292 1.21 8.45 -0.32
C MET A 292 1.22 8.55 1.21
N PRO A 293 1.89 9.56 1.79
CA PRO A 293 1.96 9.72 3.24
C PRO A 293 0.60 10.02 3.88
N GLN A 294 -0.37 10.51 3.12
CA GLN A 294 -1.73 10.77 3.59
C GLN A 294 -2.42 9.52 4.15
N LEU A 295 -2.01 8.32 3.70
CA LEU A 295 -2.53 7.07 4.27
C LEU A 295 -2.29 6.98 5.79
N LEU A 296 -1.19 7.55 6.30
CA LEU A 296 -0.85 7.52 7.73
C LEU A 296 -1.97 8.12 8.60
N ASN A 297 -2.68 9.14 8.10
CA ASN A 297 -3.80 9.78 8.82
C ASN A 297 -4.96 8.80 9.08
N HIS A 298 -5.14 7.80 8.21
CA HIS A 298 -6.20 6.80 8.32
C HIS A 298 -5.81 5.58 9.17
N LEU A 299 -4.50 5.36 9.39
CA LEU A 299 -4.00 4.18 10.10
C LEU A 299 -4.04 4.32 11.63
N LYS A 300 -4.32 5.51 12.18
CA LYS A 300 -4.31 5.82 13.61
C LYS A 300 -2.97 5.45 14.28
N VAL A 301 -1.88 5.84 13.65
CA VAL A 301 -0.50 5.56 14.11
C VAL A 301 0.17 6.76 14.78
N ASP A 302 -0.60 7.71 15.28
CA ASP A 302 -0.20 9.04 15.76
C ASP A 302 0.58 9.05 17.09
N SER A 303 1.34 8.01 17.39
CA SER A 303 2.19 7.99 18.58
C SER A 303 3.42 8.85 18.35
N LEU A 304 3.61 9.89 19.17
CA LEU A 304 4.80 10.75 19.14
C LEU A 304 6.10 9.93 19.29
N GLY A 305 6.98 10.03 18.31
CA GLY A 305 8.38 9.58 18.39
C GLY A 305 8.71 8.20 17.85
N GLU A 306 7.78 7.26 17.72
CA GLU A 306 8.04 5.90 17.24
C GLU A 306 6.97 5.36 16.25
N SER A 307 6.18 6.23 15.63
CA SER A 307 5.11 5.84 14.72
C SER A 307 5.65 5.26 13.40
N LEU A 308 4.79 4.54 12.69
CA LEU A 308 5.02 4.18 11.30
C LEU A 308 5.04 5.46 10.48
N ASP A 309 6.06 5.63 9.62
CA ASP A 309 6.24 6.84 8.83
C ASP A 309 6.90 6.53 7.48
N TRP A 310 6.58 7.34 6.47
CA TRP A 310 7.21 7.38 5.14
C TRP A 310 6.87 8.66 4.39
N GLY A 311 7.75 9.11 3.52
CA GLY A 311 7.46 10.10 2.50
C GLY A 311 6.68 9.48 1.33
N THR A 312 7.15 8.33 0.84
CA THR A 312 6.41 7.48 -0.12
C THR A 312 6.87 6.03 -0.05
N LEU A 313 5.96 5.09 -0.36
CA LEU A 313 6.29 3.69 -0.59
C LEU A 313 6.05 3.38 -2.07
N VAL A 314 7.09 3.00 -2.78
CA VAL A 314 7.04 2.76 -4.23
C VAL A 314 7.12 1.28 -4.53
N VAL A 315 6.15 0.77 -5.27
CA VAL A 315 6.03 -0.66 -5.62
C VAL A 315 6.44 -0.87 -7.07
N PHE A 316 7.35 -1.83 -7.26
CA PHE A 316 7.82 -2.29 -8.56
C PHE A 316 7.46 -3.75 -8.73
N THR A 317 6.87 -4.10 -9.87
CA THR A 317 6.43 -5.45 -10.20
C THR A 317 7.05 -5.94 -11.49
N CYS A 318 7.01 -7.27 -11.71
CA CYS A 318 7.54 -7.88 -12.91
C CYS A 318 6.92 -7.28 -14.17
N GLU A 319 7.75 -6.74 -15.09
CA GLU A 319 7.30 -6.14 -16.37
C GLU A 319 6.52 -7.14 -17.24
N GLN A 320 6.96 -8.42 -17.24
CA GLN A 320 6.33 -9.48 -18.01
C GLN A 320 5.09 -10.07 -17.32
N ASN A 321 4.76 -9.58 -16.12
CA ASN A 321 3.63 -10.11 -15.35
C ASN A 321 3.65 -11.65 -15.26
N CYS A 322 4.85 -12.24 -15.03
CA CYS A 322 5.07 -13.68 -15.04
C CYS A 322 4.08 -14.42 -14.14
N ASP A 323 3.61 -15.56 -14.62
CA ASP A 323 2.66 -16.41 -13.90
C ASP A 323 3.41 -17.52 -13.15
N HIS A 324 3.10 -17.69 -11.89
CA HIS A 324 3.60 -18.77 -11.03
C HIS A 324 2.43 -19.63 -10.51
N GLY A 325 1.37 -19.73 -11.27
CA GLY A 325 0.15 -20.44 -10.89
C GLY A 325 -0.57 -19.73 -9.75
N ASN A 326 -1.07 -20.51 -8.79
CA ASN A 326 -1.86 -19.97 -7.67
C ASN A 326 -1.01 -19.40 -6.52
N GLU A 327 0.32 -19.34 -6.67
CA GLU A 327 1.23 -18.87 -5.61
C GLU A 327 1.31 -17.34 -5.54
N TYR A 328 1.68 -16.84 -4.36
CA TYR A 328 1.99 -15.44 -4.14
C TYR A 328 3.44 -15.15 -4.48
N SER A 329 3.67 -14.38 -5.54
CA SER A 329 5.00 -13.92 -5.97
C SER A 329 5.42 -12.71 -5.16
N ALA A 330 6.66 -12.72 -4.62
CA ALA A 330 7.21 -11.55 -3.97
C ALA A 330 7.61 -10.51 -5.03
N GLU A 331 7.21 -9.28 -4.81
CA GLU A 331 7.58 -8.13 -5.62
C GLU A 331 8.45 -7.16 -4.81
N PHE A 332 8.90 -6.07 -5.40
CA PHE A 332 9.82 -5.16 -4.77
C PHE A 332 9.12 -3.89 -4.28
N ILE A 333 9.51 -3.40 -3.13
CA ILE A 333 9.01 -2.16 -2.54
C ILE A 333 10.18 -1.33 -2.02
N TRP A 334 10.18 -0.05 -2.37
CA TRP A 334 11.14 0.94 -1.92
C TRP A 334 10.47 1.95 -1.00
N LYS A 335 11.11 2.28 0.10
CA LYS A 335 10.67 3.33 1.02
C LYS A 335 11.55 4.56 0.85
N GLN A 336 10.95 5.72 0.62
CA GLN A 336 11.60 7.01 0.73
C GLN A 336 11.02 7.78 1.91
N ASP A 337 11.86 8.34 2.74
CA ASP A 337 11.48 9.22 3.84
C ASP A 337 11.53 10.69 3.40
N PHE A 338 10.92 11.58 4.17
CA PHE A 338 11.14 13.01 4.00
C PHE A 338 12.58 13.35 4.40
N SER A 339 13.23 14.24 3.64
CA SER A 339 14.53 14.77 4.02
C SER A 339 14.41 15.65 5.27
N ALA A 340 15.40 15.60 6.17
CA ALA A 340 15.38 16.29 7.46
C ALA A 340 15.24 17.82 7.36
N GLY A 341 15.41 18.41 6.16
CA GLY A 341 15.23 19.84 5.91
C GLY A 341 13.81 20.27 5.55
N HIS A 342 12.87 19.35 5.40
CA HIS A 342 11.49 19.61 4.95
C HIS A 342 10.41 19.27 6.01
N LEU A 343 10.83 18.95 7.24
CA LEU A 343 9.94 18.71 8.40
C LEU A 343 9.70 19.98 9.19
#